data_de6642c52bef52bb9d910734ac2102e4
#
_entry.id   de6642c52bef52bb9d910734ac2102e4
#
_cell.length_a   1.000
_cell.length_b   1.000
_cell.length_c   1.000
_cell.angle_alpha   90.00
_cell.angle_beta   90.00
_cell.angle_gamma   90.00
#
_symmetry.space_group_name_H-M   'P 1'
#
loop_
_entity.id
_entity.type
_entity.pdbx_description
1 polymer ?
#
loop_
_entity_poly.entity_id
_entity_poly.type
_entity_poly.pdbx_seq_one_letter_code
_entity_poly.pdbx_strand_id
1 'polypeptide(L)'
;TTPITFLEGRGRWTTRVNGKQKTLKSRKELEDWIVSQYSETATAKTLDDIAEAWFSIDEKRSTDRTLVKHRGWYERFLKNSPLFTKNIQDITIDDGYEWVSYCLSIYPHMTRKYFTNVRSVLNGIMQYAIDKRLLTYNPIANMKLGKDVFCIPDKTREEDTVFSTVERTSVCKFSMNEAEATGEAKYYAIALLFELPLRDGELCALTWGNIIKDIKGNSKLVIERQLVTDCTSGKAKGYRIVNYGKTRAAYREITLSERAIQILARVKDLNTQKGYPITQSDFIFMRSYNGIVCGCTQRCFDSYLRRYCKKAGMPVIKSPHDVRRTVCTNLYLNGMPPKRIQKVMGHETLEQTLEYIRSTNDDLEDSQFFNLLNQAAPDNVIPMKTKVG
;
A
#
# COMPACT_ATOMS: atom_id res chain seq x y z
N THR A 1 28.08 -22.47 9.67
CA THR A 1 29.45 -22.34 9.11
C THR A 1 30.21 -23.63 9.38
N THR A 2 30.71 -24.27 8.33
CA THR A 2 31.56 -25.47 8.48
C THR A 2 32.90 -25.04 9.07
N PRO A 3 33.31 -25.53 10.23
CA PRO A 3 34.55 -25.08 10.87
C PRO A 3 35.75 -25.49 9.99
N ILE A 4 36.61 -24.51 9.69
CA ILE A 4 37.89 -24.71 9.02
C ILE A 4 38.96 -24.53 10.06
N THR A 5 39.80 -25.52 10.25
CA THR A 5 40.88 -25.53 11.28
C THR A 5 42.24 -25.52 10.60
N PHE A 6 43.16 -24.72 11.08
CA PHE A 6 44.55 -24.75 10.64
C PHE A 6 45.35 -25.72 11.53
N LEU A 7 46.07 -26.63 10.92
CA LEU A 7 46.94 -27.61 11.60
C LEU A 7 48.39 -27.04 11.63
N GLU A 8 48.73 -26.33 12.68
CA GLU A 8 50.06 -25.65 12.83
C GLU A 8 51.22 -26.57 12.60
N GLY A 9 51.20 -27.78 13.17
CA GLY A 9 52.29 -28.75 12.99
C GLY A 9 52.48 -29.34 11.62
N ARG A 10 51.53 -29.11 10.68
CA ARG A 10 51.56 -29.64 9.31
C ARG A 10 51.44 -28.54 8.24
N GLY A 11 51.25 -27.27 8.60
CA GLY A 11 51.08 -26.16 7.72
C GLY A 11 49.92 -26.32 6.73
N ARG A 12 48.80 -26.93 7.16
CA ARG A 12 47.66 -27.27 6.29
C ARG A 12 46.33 -26.91 6.94
N TRP A 13 45.35 -26.62 6.09
CA TRP A 13 43.97 -26.36 6.48
C TRP A 13 43.16 -27.64 6.39
N THR A 14 42.30 -27.93 7.35
CA THR A 14 41.43 -29.10 7.37
C THR A 14 39.99 -28.76 7.72
N THR A 15 39.08 -29.53 7.17
CA THR A 15 37.65 -29.48 7.50
C THR A 15 36.98 -30.82 7.27
N ARG A 16 35.77 -31.00 7.80
CA ARG A 16 34.95 -32.18 7.58
C ARG A 16 33.57 -31.75 7.05
N VAL A 17 33.17 -32.25 5.91
CA VAL A 17 31.90 -31.99 5.25
C VAL A 17 31.24 -33.31 4.87
N ASN A 18 29.96 -33.49 5.22
CA ASN A 18 29.18 -34.69 4.90
C ASN A 18 29.93 -36.02 5.23
N GLY A 19 30.61 -36.06 6.38
CA GLY A 19 31.40 -37.22 6.83
C GLY A 19 32.78 -37.38 6.16
N LYS A 20 33.09 -36.66 5.09
CA LYS A 20 34.39 -36.65 4.39
C LYS A 20 35.31 -35.59 4.97
N GLN A 21 36.53 -35.96 5.35
CA GLN A 21 37.57 -35.04 5.81
C GLN A 21 38.50 -34.67 4.65
N LYS A 22 38.79 -33.39 4.47
CA LYS A 22 39.81 -32.90 3.51
C LYS A 22 40.82 -32.03 4.18
N THR A 23 42.07 -32.14 3.73
CA THR A 23 43.20 -31.36 4.24
C THR A 23 44.00 -30.83 3.05
N LEU A 24 44.13 -29.51 2.90
CA LEU A 24 44.80 -28.84 1.80
C LEU A 24 45.81 -27.80 2.31
N LYS A 25 46.79 -27.42 1.48
CA LYS A 25 47.80 -26.39 1.81
C LYS A 25 47.20 -24.98 1.77
N SER A 26 46.27 -24.74 0.87
CA SER A 26 45.57 -23.46 0.68
C SER A 26 44.21 -23.48 1.36
N ARG A 27 43.92 -22.43 2.12
CA ARG A 27 42.60 -22.21 2.69
C ARG A 27 41.55 -22.00 1.59
N LYS A 28 41.91 -21.26 0.52
CA LYS A 28 41.03 -21.00 -0.60
C LYS A 28 40.65 -22.29 -1.33
N GLU A 29 41.61 -23.17 -1.61
CA GLU A 29 41.31 -24.47 -2.21
C GLU A 29 40.40 -25.33 -1.33
N LEU A 30 40.51 -25.20 0.00
CA LEU A 30 39.66 -25.93 0.94
C LEU A 30 38.24 -25.35 0.95
N GLU A 31 38.10 -24.03 0.85
CA GLU A 31 36.82 -23.35 0.69
C GLU A 31 36.12 -23.74 -0.63
N ASP A 32 36.87 -23.78 -1.73
CA ASP A 32 36.40 -24.25 -3.03
C ASP A 32 35.97 -25.73 -2.98
N TRP A 33 36.74 -26.57 -2.29
CA TRP A 33 36.35 -27.98 -2.08
C TRP A 33 35.09 -28.10 -1.19
N ILE A 34 34.94 -27.29 -0.15
CA ILE A 34 33.70 -27.26 0.65
C ILE A 34 32.50 -26.97 -0.26
N VAL A 35 32.62 -25.95 -1.11
CA VAL A 35 31.59 -25.58 -2.10
C VAL A 35 31.27 -26.77 -3.02
N SER A 36 32.28 -27.47 -3.56
CA SER A 36 32.07 -28.61 -4.42
C SER A 36 31.33 -29.76 -3.74
N GLN A 37 31.59 -30.03 -2.44
CA GLN A 37 30.89 -31.09 -1.71
C GLN A 37 29.41 -30.80 -1.46
N TYR A 38 29.03 -29.54 -1.46
CA TYR A 38 27.62 -29.13 -1.41
C TYR A 38 26.98 -29.11 -2.79
N SER A 39 27.77 -28.86 -3.86
CA SER A 39 27.28 -28.92 -5.25
C SER A 39 27.13 -30.37 -5.78
N GLU A 40 27.94 -31.32 -5.36
CA GLU A 40 27.81 -32.74 -5.73
C GLU A 40 26.54 -33.44 -5.17
N THR A 41 25.96 -32.91 -4.09
CA THR A 41 24.71 -33.41 -3.50
C THR A 41 23.47 -32.62 -3.94
N ALA A 42 23.64 -31.50 -4.61
CA ALA A 42 22.53 -30.74 -5.16
C ALA A 42 22.24 -31.26 -6.59
N THR A 43 21.21 -32.07 -6.76
CA THR A 43 20.52 -32.21 -8.05
C THR A 43 20.33 -30.81 -8.62
N ALA A 44 20.85 -30.61 -9.85
CA ALA A 44 20.72 -29.32 -10.56
C ALA A 44 19.26 -28.84 -10.46
N LYS A 45 19.04 -27.72 -9.77
CA LYS A 45 17.71 -27.18 -9.55
C LYS A 45 17.51 -25.98 -10.46
N THR A 46 16.46 -26.03 -11.23
CA THR A 46 16.04 -24.90 -12.06
C THR A 46 15.49 -23.77 -11.17
N LEU A 47 15.35 -22.57 -11.75
CA LEU A 47 14.69 -21.47 -11.09
C LEU A 47 13.26 -21.86 -10.64
N ASP A 48 12.55 -22.66 -11.43
CA ASP A 48 11.19 -23.10 -11.12
C ASP A 48 11.13 -24.01 -9.89
N ASP A 49 12.04 -25.00 -9.79
CA ASP A 49 12.10 -25.89 -8.61
C ASP A 49 12.27 -25.10 -7.31
N ILE A 50 13.03 -24.01 -7.36
CA ILE A 50 13.31 -23.18 -6.20
C ILE A 50 12.16 -22.21 -5.93
N ALA A 51 11.50 -21.70 -6.97
CA ALA A 51 10.38 -20.79 -6.86
C ALA A 51 9.21 -21.41 -6.09
N GLU A 52 8.84 -22.66 -6.37
CA GLU A 52 7.75 -23.32 -5.65
C GLU A 52 8.09 -23.53 -4.16
N ALA A 53 9.34 -23.88 -3.86
CA ALA A 53 9.79 -23.99 -2.48
C ALA A 53 9.82 -22.63 -1.75
N TRP A 54 10.18 -21.55 -2.44
CA TRP A 54 10.12 -20.20 -1.92
C TRP A 54 8.67 -19.75 -1.67
N PHE A 55 7.75 -20.02 -2.59
CA PHE A 55 6.33 -19.69 -2.41
C PHE A 55 5.71 -20.33 -1.18
N SER A 56 6.12 -21.56 -0.85
CA SER A 56 5.66 -22.24 0.39
C SER A 56 6.07 -21.51 1.67
N ILE A 57 7.14 -20.69 1.61
CA ILE A 57 7.57 -19.83 2.72
C ILE A 57 6.91 -18.46 2.64
N ASP A 58 6.79 -17.90 1.43
CA ASP A 58 6.15 -16.60 1.21
C ASP A 58 4.68 -16.63 1.67
N GLU A 59 3.99 -17.75 1.49
CA GLU A 59 2.64 -18.01 2.03
C GLU A 59 2.52 -17.78 3.55
N LYS A 60 3.59 -18.05 4.30
CA LYS A 60 3.62 -17.88 5.75
C LYS A 60 4.03 -16.47 6.20
N ARG A 61 4.66 -15.68 5.32
CA ARG A 61 5.24 -14.37 5.62
C ARG A 61 4.43 -13.22 5.05
N SER A 62 3.84 -13.44 3.88
CA SER A 62 3.14 -12.41 3.13
C SER A 62 1.65 -12.41 3.40
N THR A 63 1.00 -11.25 3.20
CA THR A 63 -0.46 -11.23 3.17
C THR A 63 -0.97 -11.93 1.91
N ASP A 64 -2.17 -12.53 1.98
CA ASP A 64 -2.79 -13.22 0.84
C ASP A 64 -2.79 -12.38 -0.45
N ARG A 65 -3.05 -11.07 -0.31
CA ARG A 65 -3.04 -10.14 -1.46
C ARG A 65 -1.65 -9.96 -2.05
N THR A 66 -0.62 -9.93 -1.23
CA THR A 66 0.78 -9.84 -1.66
C THR A 66 1.18 -11.13 -2.39
N LEU A 67 0.82 -12.27 -1.83
CA LEU A 67 1.08 -13.58 -2.43
C LEU A 67 0.45 -13.72 -3.82
N VAL A 68 -0.83 -13.31 -3.98
CA VAL A 68 -1.50 -13.30 -5.28
C VAL A 68 -0.77 -12.43 -6.30
N LYS A 69 -0.24 -11.27 -5.88
CA LYS A 69 0.58 -10.42 -6.75
C LYS A 69 1.90 -11.09 -7.11
N HIS A 70 2.60 -11.67 -6.12
CA HIS A 70 3.88 -12.36 -6.35
C HIS A 70 3.71 -13.52 -7.33
N ARG A 71 2.68 -14.36 -7.15
CA ARG A 71 2.37 -15.43 -8.08
C ARG A 71 2.01 -14.89 -9.47
N GLY A 72 1.18 -13.83 -9.56
CA GLY A 72 0.85 -13.21 -10.84
C GLY A 72 2.05 -12.62 -11.58
N TRP A 73 3.02 -12.01 -10.86
CA TRP A 73 4.26 -11.53 -11.47
C TRP A 73 5.18 -12.69 -11.86
N TYR A 74 5.25 -13.74 -11.06
CA TYR A 74 6.00 -14.95 -11.38
C TYR A 74 5.47 -15.61 -12.66
N GLU A 75 4.18 -15.92 -12.72
CA GLU A 75 3.53 -16.53 -13.88
C GLU A 75 3.72 -15.70 -15.16
N ARG A 76 3.64 -14.38 -15.05
CA ARG A 76 3.71 -13.50 -16.20
C ARG A 76 5.12 -13.21 -16.69
N PHE A 77 6.08 -13.04 -15.79
CA PHE A 77 7.39 -12.48 -16.12
C PHE A 77 8.57 -13.41 -15.84
N LEU A 78 8.37 -14.52 -15.13
CA LEU A 78 9.43 -15.46 -14.79
C LEU A 78 9.21 -16.83 -15.42
N LYS A 79 8.02 -17.40 -15.28
CA LYS A 79 7.71 -18.78 -15.69
C LYS A 79 7.99 -19.10 -17.16
N ASN A 80 7.84 -18.14 -18.07
CA ASN A 80 8.10 -18.31 -19.50
C ASN A 80 9.33 -17.53 -19.97
N SER A 81 10.15 -17.06 -19.03
CA SER A 81 11.36 -16.30 -19.34
C SER A 81 12.55 -17.20 -19.65
N PRO A 82 13.61 -16.66 -20.28
CA PRO A 82 14.86 -17.41 -20.48
C PRO A 82 15.49 -17.94 -19.18
N LEU A 83 15.15 -17.35 -18.02
CA LEU A 83 15.64 -17.79 -16.71
C LEU A 83 14.96 -19.07 -16.20
N PHE A 84 13.75 -19.37 -16.67
CA PHE A 84 12.88 -20.38 -16.06
C PHE A 84 13.49 -21.78 -16.01
N THR A 85 14.10 -22.22 -17.13
CA THR A 85 14.70 -23.55 -17.27
C THR A 85 16.18 -23.59 -16.93
N LYS A 86 16.80 -22.44 -16.62
CA LYS A 86 18.22 -22.42 -16.25
C LYS A 86 18.43 -23.00 -14.86
N ASN A 87 19.52 -23.75 -14.72
CA ASN A 87 20.02 -24.10 -13.40
C ASN A 87 20.38 -22.82 -12.66
N ILE A 88 19.92 -22.68 -11.42
CA ILE A 88 20.10 -21.46 -10.64
C ILE A 88 21.57 -21.09 -10.44
N GLN A 89 22.48 -22.07 -10.44
CA GLN A 89 23.92 -21.87 -10.31
C GLN A 89 24.56 -21.28 -11.56
N ASP A 90 23.93 -21.46 -12.72
CA ASP A 90 24.44 -21.01 -14.02
C ASP A 90 23.87 -19.65 -14.44
N ILE A 91 23.02 -19.06 -13.60
CA ILE A 91 22.46 -17.72 -13.87
C ILE A 91 23.53 -16.67 -13.66
N THR A 92 23.72 -15.85 -14.68
CA THR A 92 24.70 -14.75 -14.72
C THR A 92 24.00 -13.38 -14.69
N ILE A 93 24.80 -12.32 -14.60
CA ILE A 93 24.27 -10.94 -14.72
C ILE A 93 23.70 -10.66 -16.11
N ASP A 94 24.29 -11.28 -17.17
CA ASP A 94 23.84 -11.12 -18.55
C ASP A 94 22.47 -11.73 -18.76
N ASP A 95 22.20 -12.88 -18.15
CA ASP A 95 20.88 -13.48 -18.13
C ASP A 95 19.84 -12.55 -17.45
N GLY A 96 20.28 -11.80 -16.47
CA GLY A 96 19.46 -10.76 -15.84
C GLY A 96 19.08 -9.64 -16.82
N TYR A 97 20.01 -9.20 -17.67
CA TYR A 97 19.72 -8.20 -18.71
C TYR A 97 18.81 -8.75 -19.81
N GLU A 98 19.02 -10.01 -20.24
CA GLU A 98 18.10 -10.68 -21.17
C GLU A 98 16.69 -10.80 -20.60
N TRP A 99 16.57 -11.12 -19.31
CA TRP A 99 15.28 -11.17 -18.62
C TRP A 99 14.60 -9.78 -18.57
N VAL A 100 15.33 -8.69 -18.37
CA VAL A 100 14.78 -7.33 -18.47
C VAL A 100 14.19 -7.08 -19.85
N SER A 101 14.94 -7.42 -20.91
CA SER A 101 14.48 -7.29 -22.29
C SER A 101 13.22 -8.11 -22.56
N TYR A 102 13.17 -9.33 -22.03
CA TYR A 102 11.96 -10.16 -22.07
C TYR A 102 10.77 -9.53 -21.35
N CYS A 103 10.97 -8.98 -20.15
CA CYS A 103 9.90 -8.28 -19.41
C CYS A 103 9.33 -7.10 -20.20
N LEU A 104 10.20 -6.33 -20.87
CA LEU A 104 9.81 -5.18 -21.69
C LEU A 104 9.11 -5.60 -22.98
N SER A 105 9.47 -6.74 -23.58
CA SER A 105 8.77 -7.28 -24.75
C SER A 105 7.32 -7.68 -24.43
N ILE A 106 7.07 -8.21 -23.22
CA ILE A 106 5.72 -8.58 -22.76
C ILE A 106 4.92 -7.34 -22.33
N TYR A 107 5.58 -6.35 -21.74
CA TYR A 107 4.93 -5.15 -21.23
C TYR A 107 5.76 -3.89 -21.56
N PRO A 108 5.62 -3.36 -22.79
CA PRO A 108 6.42 -2.21 -23.26
C PRO A 108 6.24 -0.93 -22.42
N HIS A 109 5.08 -0.76 -21.78
CA HIS A 109 4.78 0.39 -20.90
C HIS A 109 5.22 0.16 -19.44
N MET A 110 6.17 -0.76 -19.21
CA MET A 110 6.65 -1.04 -17.86
C MET A 110 7.36 0.17 -17.26
N THR A 111 6.88 0.63 -16.10
CA THR A 111 7.57 1.66 -15.34
C THR A 111 8.67 1.05 -14.45
N ARG A 112 9.67 1.84 -14.07
CA ARG A 112 10.72 1.39 -13.13
C ARG A 112 10.13 0.85 -11.82
N LYS A 113 9.10 1.51 -11.27
CA LYS A 113 8.41 1.08 -10.04
C LYS A 113 7.75 -0.28 -10.22
N TYR A 114 7.09 -0.49 -11.35
CA TYR A 114 6.46 -1.80 -11.65
C TYR A 114 7.52 -2.90 -11.78
N PHE A 115 8.61 -2.65 -12.52
CA PHE A 115 9.72 -3.59 -12.65
C PHE A 115 10.36 -3.93 -11.29
N THR A 116 10.57 -2.93 -10.42
CA THR A 116 11.10 -3.16 -9.06
C THR A 116 10.23 -4.15 -8.28
N ASN A 117 8.91 -4.06 -8.41
CA ASN A 117 7.99 -5.02 -7.79
C ASN A 117 8.12 -6.42 -8.41
N VAL A 118 8.22 -6.53 -9.73
CA VAL A 118 8.46 -7.83 -10.40
C VAL A 118 9.81 -8.40 -9.98
N ARG A 119 10.87 -7.60 -9.96
CA ARG A 119 12.22 -7.99 -9.54
C ARG A 119 12.26 -8.44 -8.08
N SER A 120 11.38 -7.93 -7.21
CA SER A 120 11.34 -8.36 -5.81
C SER A 120 11.03 -9.85 -5.65
N VAL A 121 10.22 -10.42 -6.55
CA VAL A 121 9.92 -11.86 -6.56
C VAL A 121 11.18 -12.66 -6.91
N LEU A 122 11.87 -12.28 -7.98
CA LEU A 122 13.13 -12.94 -8.38
C LEU A 122 14.20 -12.83 -7.28
N ASN A 123 14.34 -11.64 -6.68
CA ASN A 123 15.25 -11.45 -5.54
C ASN A 123 14.87 -12.31 -4.34
N GLY A 124 13.58 -12.50 -4.06
CA GLY A 124 13.10 -13.39 -3.00
C GLY A 124 13.50 -14.85 -3.26
N ILE A 125 13.34 -15.33 -4.49
CA ILE A 125 13.73 -16.68 -4.92
C ILE A 125 15.26 -16.85 -4.81
N MET A 126 16.05 -15.87 -5.28
CA MET A 126 17.51 -15.90 -5.20
C MET A 126 17.99 -15.89 -3.74
N GLN A 127 17.38 -15.06 -2.89
CA GLN A 127 17.72 -15.03 -1.46
C GLN A 127 17.40 -16.36 -0.78
N TYR A 128 16.26 -16.97 -1.12
CA TYR A 128 15.94 -18.31 -0.64
C TYR A 128 17.00 -19.37 -1.05
N ALA A 129 17.48 -19.29 -2.30
CA ALA A 129 18.55 -20.18 -2.77
C ALA A 129 19.86 -19.96 -1.99
N ILE A 130 20.19 -18.71 -1.65
CA ILE A 130 21.35 -18.39 -0.79
C ILE A 130 21.15 -18.94 0.63
N ASP A 131 19.98 -18.75 1.22
CA ASP A 131 19.65 -19.26 2.57
C ASP A 131 19.73 -20.80 2.62
N LYS A 132 19.42 -21.47 1.51
CA LYS A 132 19.55 -22.93 1.32
C LYS A 132 20.95 -23.38 0.87
N ARG A 133 21.90 -22.46 0.72
CA ARG A 133 23.28 -22.70 0.28
C ARG A 133 23.37 -23.31 -1.14
N LEU A 134 22.38 -23.05 -1.97
CA LEU A 134 22.38 -23.40 -3.39
C LEU A 134 23.12 -22.35 -4.22
N LEU A 135 23.20 -21.12 -3.71
CA LEU A 135 23.97 -20.00 -4.26
C LEU A 135 24.84 -19.39 -3.17
N THR A 136 25.96 -18.79 -3.55
CA THR A 136 26.82 -18.00 -2.67
C THR A 136 26.45 -16.52 -2.67
N TYR A 137 25.94 -16.02 -3.78
CA TYR A 137 25.49 -14.63 -3.95
C TYR A 137 24.39 -14.55 -5.01
N ASN A 138 23.66 -13.44 -5.04
CA ASN A 138 22.67 -13.17 -6.08
C ASN A 138 23.35 -12.49 -7.28
N PRO A 139 23.47 -13.17 -8.44
CA PRO A 139 24.19 -12.63 -9.60
C PRO A 139 23.54 -11.39 -10.21
N ILE A 140 22.23 -11.25 -10.07
CA ILE A 140 21.44 -10.14 -10.63
C ILE A 140 21.27 -8.95 -9.66
N ALA A 141 21.77 -9.04 -8.41
CA ALA A 141 21.58 -8.01 -7.39
C ALA A 141 22.14 -6.65 -7.85
N ASN A 142 23.31 -6.67 -8.50
CA ASN A 142 24.06 -5.50 -8.89
C ASN A 142 23.77 -4.99 -10.31
N MET A 143 22.71 -5.50 -10.97
CA MET A 143 22.32 -5.00 -12.29
C MET A 143 22.04 -3.49 -12.24
N LYS A 144 22.75 -2.74 -13.09
CA LYS A 144 22.56 -1.31 -13.27
C LYS A 144 21.73 -1.06 -14.52
N LEU A 145 20.52 -0.56 -14.35
CA LEU A 145 19.61 -0.26 -15.45
C LEU A 145 19.55 1.26 -15.67
N GLY A 146 19.73 1.71 -16.89
CA GLY A 146 19.60 3.10 -17.29
C GLY A 146 18.21 3.67 -16.96
N LYS A 147 18.12 5.01 -16.90
CA LYS A 147 16.81 5.67 -16.64
C LYS A 147 15.85 5.46 -17.81
N ASP A 148 16.38 5.35 -19.02
CA ASP A 148 15.65 5.30 -20.29
C ASP A 148 15.14 3.90 -20.65
N VAL A 149 15.51 2.88 -19.85
CA VAL A 149 15.08 1.48 -20.06
C VAL A 149 13.57 1.31 -19.81
N PHE A 150 12.98 2.14 -18.95
CA PHE A 150 11.60 2.02 -18.53
C PHE A 150 10.75 3.20 -18.98
N CYS A 151 9.48 2.93 -19.22
CA CYS A 151 8.52 3.97 -19.49
C CYS A 151 8.47 4.96 -18.31
N ILE A 152 8.58 6.24 -18.62
CA ILE A 152 8.33 7.31 -17.63
C ILE A 152 6.82 7.50 -17.61
N PRO A 153 6.15 7.23 -16.48
CA PRO A 153 4.72 7.51 -16.39
C PRO A 153 4.49 9.01 -16.58
N ASP A 154 3.41 9.35 -17.29
CA ASP A 154 2.93 10.72 -17.30
C ASP A 154 2.79 11.17 -15.83
N LYS A 155 3.51 12.22 -15.46
CA LYS A 155 3.35 12.82 -14.15
C LYS A 155 1.92 13.35 -14.07
N THR A 156 1.04 12.61 -13.41
CA THR A 156 -0.18 13.22 -12.89
C THR A 156 0.28 14.38 -12.04
N ARG A 157 -0.10 15.60 -12.40
CA ARG A 157 0.22 16.78 -11.60
C ARG A 157 -0.31 16.53 -10.20
N GLU A 158 0.42 16.94 -9.19
CA GLU A 158 -0.01 16.74 -7.79
C GLU A 158 -1.36 17.39 -7.53
N GLU A 159 -1.61 18.56 -8.13
CA GLU A 159 -2.89 19.28 -8.22
C GLU A 159 -4.05 18.38 -8.68
N ASP A 160 -3.79 17.49 -9.66
CA ASP A 160 -4.79 16.58 -10.20
C ASP A 160 -5.19 15.45 -9.21
N THR A 161 -4.46 15.29 -8.12
CA THR A 161 -4.75 14.26 -7.10
C THR A 161 -5.56 14.78 -5.90
N VAL A 162 -5.84 16.09 -5.86
CA VAL A 162 -6.64 16.73 -4.80
C VAL A 162 -7.90 17.33 -5.44
N PHE A 163 -9.03 17.19 -4.78
CA PHE A 163 -10.28 17.83 -5.24
C PHE A 163 -10.28 19.31 -4.87
N SER A 164 -10.53 20.18 -5.86
CA SER A 164 -10.85 21.57 -5.59
C SER A 164 -12.20 21.70 -4.86
N THR A 165 -12.46 22.85 -4.25
CA THR A 165 -13.74 23.11 -3.57
C THR A 165 -14.93 22.95 -4.51
N VAL A 166 -14.80 23.40 -5.77
CA VAL A 166 -15.86 23.30 -6.80
C VAL A 166 -16.12 21.84 -7.16
N GLU A 167 -15.05 21.05 -7.45
CA GLU A 167 -15.15 19.63 -7.77
C GLU A 167 -15.79 18.86 -6.62
N ARG A 168 -15.30 19.06 -5.37
CA ARG A 168 -15.88 18.46 -4.16
C ARG A 168 -17.36 18.76 -4.03
N THR A 169 -17.75 20.02 -4.16
CA THR A 169 -19.15 20.44 -4.03
C THR A 169 -20.03 19.78 -5.08
N SER A 170 -19.59 19.76 -6.35
CA SER A 170 -20.31 19.14 -7.46
C SER A 170 -20.46 17.63 -7.25
N VAL A 171 -19.39 16.93 -6.93
CA VAL A 171 -19.39 15.48 -6.69
C VAL A 171 -20.30 15.10 -5.53
N CYS A 172 -20.22 15.83 -4.41
CA CYS A 172 -21.11 15.61 -3.26
C CYS A 172 -22.58 15.86 -3.62
N LYS A 173 -22.88 16.94 -4.36
CA LYS A 173 -24.24 17.26 -4.81
C LYS A 173 -24.81 16.13 -5.70
N PHE A 174 -24.05 15.63 -6.66
CA PHE A 174 -24.48 14.51 -7.51
C PHE A 174 -24.72 13.25 -6.69
N SER A 175 -23.85 12.95 -5.75
CA SER A 175 -23.95 11.77 -4.90
C SER A 175 -25.19 11.82 -3.99
N MET A 176 -25.45 12.95 -3.35
CA MET A 176 -26.61 13.14 -2.48
C MET A 176 -27.92 13.15 -3.29
N ASN A 177 -27.96 13.86 -4.42
CA ASN A 177 -29.16 13.90 -5.29
C ASN A 177 -29.53 12.50 -5.82
N GLU A 178 -28.54 11.67 -6.15
CA GLU A 178 -28.81 10.31 -6.60
C GLU A 178 -29.33 9.43 -5.45
N ALA A 179 -28.82 9.61 -4.23
CA ALA A 179 -29.35 8.93 -3.06
C ALA A 179 -30.84 9.25 -2.82
N GLU A 180 -31.20 10.53 -2.88
CA GLU A 180 -32.59 10.97 -2.72
C GLU A 180 -33.50 10.49 -3.86
N ALA A 181 -33.06 10.60 -5.11
CA ALA A 181 -33.84 10.21 -6.26
C ALA A 181 -34.10 8.70 -6.34
N THR A 182 -33.16 7.88 -5.84
CA THR A 182 -33.27 6.41 -5.91
C THR A 182 -33.71 5.77 -4.57
N GLY A 183 -33.69 6.54 -3.49
CA GLY A 183 -33.87 6.02 -2.13
C GLY A 183 -32.71 5.10 -1.66
N GLU A 184 -31.54 5.14 -2.34
CA GLU A 184 -30.41 4.26 -2.06
C GLU A 184 -29.35 4.97 -1.26
N ALA A 185 -29.31 4.72 0.04
CA ALA A 185 -28.40 5.35 1.01
C ALA A 185 -26.90 5.21 0.66
N LYS A 186 -26.52 4.15 -0.05
CA LYS A 186 -25.13 3.86 -0.44
C LYS A 186 -24.44 5.01 -1.20
N TYR A 187 -25.18 5.84 -1.88
CA TYR A 187 -24.62 6.97 -2.62
C TYR A 187 -24.13 8.09 -1.71
N TYR A 188 -24.70 8.26 -0.51
CA TYR A 188 -24.20 9.19 0.50
C TYR A 188 -22.76 8.87 0.97
N ALA A 189 -22.28 7.67 0.72
CA ALA A 189 -20.92 7.25 1.09
C ALA A 189 -19.84 8.19 0.54
N ILE A 190 -20.03 8.72 -0.68
CA ILE A 190 -19.08 9.64 -1.31
C ILE A 190 -19.04 10.98 -0.57
N ALA A 191 -20.20 11.53 -0.17
CA ALA A 191 -20.25 12.75 0.63
C ALA A 191 -19.60 12.54 2.01
N LEU A 192 -19.84 11.38 2.64
CA LEU A 192 -19.24 11.06 3.94
C LEU A 192 -17.71 10.91 3.86
N LEU A 193 -17.16 10.39 2.75
CA LEU A 193 -15.69 10.31 2.55
C LEU A 193 -15.01 11.67 2.55
N PHE A 194 -15.70 12.74 2.11
CA PHE A 194 -15.15 14.09 2.18
C PHE A 194 -15.21 14.72 3.58
N GLU A 195 -16.01 14.15 4.49
CA GLU A 195 -16.09 14.60 5.89
C GLU A 195 -15.15 13.80 6.80
N LEU A 196 -14.77 12.58 6.42
CA LEU A 196 -14.03 11.66 7.27
C LEU A 196 -12.82 11.07 6.53
N PRO A 197 -11.63 11.07 7.15
CA PRO A 197 -10.39 10.56 6.54
C PRO A 197 -10.33 9.03 6.52
N LEU A 198 -11.34 8.39 5.92
CA LEU A 198 -11.47 6.94 5.86
C LEU A 198 -10.72 6.36 4.65
N ARG A 199 -10.18 5.14 4.82
CA ARG A 199 -9.84 4.30 3.67
C ARG A 199 -11.13 3.69 3.11
N ASP A 200 -11.16 3.41 1.81
CA ASP A 200 -12.32 2.77 1.16
C ASP A 200 -12.73 1.44 1.82
N GLY A 201 -11.74 0.62 2.22
CA GLY A 201 -11.98 -0.61 2.96
C GLY A 201 -12.53 -0.39 4.37
N GLU A 202 -12.16 0.70 5.04
CA GLU A 202 -12.71 1.10 6.34
C GLU A 202 -14.19 1.50 6.18
N LEU A 203 -14.49 2.34 5.19
CA LEU A 203 -15.85 2.74 4.86
C LEU A 203 -16.77 1.54 4.59
N CYS A 204 -16.28 0.54 3.83
CA CYS A 204 -17.03 -0.69 3.56
C CYS A 204 -17.35 -1.51 4.81
N ALA A 205 -16.52 -1.42 5.85
CA ALA A 205 -16.64 -2.22 7.06
C ALA A 205 -17.40 -1.52 8.19
N LEU A 206 -17.83 -0.26 7.99
CA LEU A 206 -18.56 0.48 9.01
C LEU A 206 -19.93 -0.13 9.28
N THR A 207 -20.22 -0.29 10.57
CA THR A 207 -21.55 -0.66 11.06
C THR A 207 -22.11 0.43 11.98
N TRP A 208 -23.40 0.37 12.25
CA TRP A 208 -24.05 1.33 13.16
C TRP A 208 -23.45 1.30 14.57
N GLY A 209 -22.95 0.15 15.03
CA GLY A 209 -22.25 0.02 16.30
C GLY A 209 -20.91 0.75 16.40
N ASN A 210 -20.33 1.15 15.27
CA ASN A 210 -19.12 1.97 15.27
C ASN A 210 -19.38 3.44 15.61
N ILE A 211 -20.65 3.87 15.68
CA ILE A 211 -21.03 5.23 16.09
C ILE A 211 -21.33 5.19 17.58
N ILE A 212 -20.48 5.85 18.37
CA ILE A 212 -20.58 5.92 19.82
C ILE A 212 -20.70 7.36 20.30
N LYS A 213 -21.12 7.56 21.55
CA LYS A 213 -21.00 8.85 22.24
C LYS A 213 -19.87 8.79 23.26
N ASP A 214 -19.07 9.84 23.32
CA ASP A 214 -18.08 9.99 24.38
C ASP A 214 -18.73 10.49 25.69
N ILE A 215 -17.94 10.56 26.75
CA ILE A 215 -18.40 11.03 28.09
C ILE A 215 -18.93 12.46 28.10
N LYS A 216 -18.63 13.27 27.08
CA LYS A 216 -19.10 14.63 26.88
C LYS A 216 -20.33 14.71 25.97
N GLY A 217 -20.85 13.57 25.49
CA GLY A 217 -21.99 13.47 24.60
C GLY A 217 -21.65 13.70 23.12
N ASN A 218 -20.37 13.92 22.74
CA ASN A 218 -19.98 14.05 21.33
C ASN A 218 -20.09 12.73 20.61
N SER A 219 -20.61 12.76 19.40
CA SER A 219 -20.64 11.57 18.53
C SER A 219 -19.25 11.30 17.97
N LYS A 220 -18.80 10.04 18.07
CA LYS A 220 -17.54 9.56 17.54
C LYS A 220 -17.75 8.36 16.65
N LEU A 221 -16.87 8.19 15.68
CA LEU A 221 -16.75 7.01 14.85
C LEU A 221 -15.51 6.23 15.26
N VAL A 222 -15.70 4.95 15.63
CA VAL A 222 -14.62 4.01 15.93
C VAL A 222 -14.23 3.28 14.65
N ILE A 223 -12.96 3.35 14.29
CA ILE A 223 -12.41 2.64 13.13
C ILE A 223 -11.53 1.51 13.65
N GLU A 224 -12.02 0.29 13.55
CA GLU A 224 -11.40 -0.91 14.13
C GLU A 224 -11.20 -2.05 13.11
N ARG A 225 -11.77 -1.92 11.90
CA ARG A 225 -11.76 -2.97 10.88
C ARG A 225 -11.84 -2.42 9.47
N GLN A 226 -11.51 -3.28 8.51
CA GLN A 226 -11.61 -2.98 7.08
C GLN A 226 -12.07 -4.19 6.28
N LEU A 227 -12.73 -3.93 5.17
CA LEU A 227 -13.01 -4.92 4.14
C LEU A 227 -11.75 -5.09 3.27
N VAL A 228 -11.31 -6.33 3.08
CA VAL A 228 -10.21 -6.67 2.18
C VAL A 228 -10.65 -7.73 1.18
N THR A 229 -10.00 -7.78 0.03
CA THR A 229 -10.20 -8.88 -0.91
C THR A 229 -9.72 -10.18 -0.27
N ASP A 230 -10.56 -11.21 -0.30
CA ASP A 230 -10.19 -12.52 0.17
C ASP A 230 -9.38 -13.26 -0.90
N CYS A 231 -8.14 -13.57 -0.56
CA CYS A 231 -7.18 -14.24 -1.44
C CYS A 231 -6.63 -15.53 -0.79
N THR A 232 -7.27 -16.06 0.25
CA THR A 232 -6.78 -17.21 1.05
C THR A 232 -6.49 -18.47 0.24
N SER A 233 -7.01 -18.58 -0.98
CA SER A 233 -6.77 -19.74 -1.86
C SER A 233 -5.84 -19.42 -3.04
N GLY A 234 -5.02 -18.37 -2.95
CA GLY A 234 -4.15 -17.94 -4.04
C GLY A 234 -4.89 -17.26 -5.22
N LYS A 235 -6.21 -17.14 -5.15
CA LYS A 235 -7.05 -16.39 -6.10
C LYS A 235 -8.03 -15.51 -5.34
N ALA A 236 -8.36 -14.35 -5.91
CA ALA A 236 -9.39 -13.49 -5.35
C ALA A 236 -10.75 -14.19 -5.44
N LYS A 237 -11.33 -14.59 -4.30
CA LYS A 237 -12.60 -15.32 -4.20
C LYS A 237 -13.75 -14.52 -3.59
N GLY A 238 -13.51 -13.28 -3.20
CA GLY A 238 -14.53 -12.47 -2.55
C GLY A 238 -13.92 -11.42 -1.63
N TYR A 239 -14.62 -11.14 -0.54
CA TYR A 239 -14.21 -10.14 0.44
C TYR A 239 -14.32 -10.70 1.84
N ARG A 240 -13.43 -10.29 2.74
CA ARG A 240 -13.49 -10.59 4.17
C ARG A 240 -13.24 -9.35 5.01
N ILE A 241 -13.79 -9.32 6.22
CA ILE A 241 -13.52 -8.27 7.22
C ILE A 241 -12.27 -8.67 8.01
N VAL A 242 -11.36 -7.70 8.18
CA VAL A 242 -10.16 -7.85 9.01
C VAL A 242 -10.22 -6.80 10.12
N ASN A 243 -10.09 -7.24 11.35
CA ASN A 243 -10.03 -6.35 12.52
C ASN A 243 -8.62 -5.79 12.69
N TYR A 244 -8.54 -4.52 13.09
CA TYR A 244 -7.28 -3.92 13.55
C TYR A 244 -7.07 -4.29 15.03
N GLY A 245 -5.84 -4.65 15.40
CA GLY A 245 -5.50 -4.72 16.82
C GLY A 245 -5.50 -3.31 17.44
N LYS A 246 -5.92 -3.18 18.69
CA LYS A 246 -5.98 -1.89 19.40
C LYS A 246 -4.64 -1.12 19.43
N THR A 247 -3.51 -1.83 19.26
CA THR A 247 -2.15 -1.27 19.23
C THR A 247 -1.72 -0.79 17.84
N ARG A 248 -2.50 -1.03 16.78
CA ARG A 248 -2.17 -0.60 15.43
C ARG A 248 -2.60 0.85 15.21
N ALA A 249 -1.78 1.64 14.52
CA ALA A 249 -2.09 3.02 14.15
C ALA A 249 -3.43 3.17 13.39
N ALA A 250 -3.86 2.12 12.72
CA ALA A 250 -5.14 2.09 12.00
C ALA A 250 -6.37 2.12 12.93
N TYR A 251 -6.27 1.57 14.16
CA TYR A 251 -7.33 1.71 15.17
C TYR A 251 -7.39 3.15 15.67
N ARG A 252 -8.53 3.80 15.52
CA ARG A 252 -8.69 5.19 15.94
C ARG A 252 -10.15 5.58 16.14
N GLU A 253 -10.35 6.63 16.92
CA GLU A 253 -11.64 7.31 17.08
C GLU A 253 -11.59 8.67 16.42
N ILE A 254 -12.63 9.01 15.66
CA ILE A 254 -12.77 10.30 14.98
C ILE A 254 -14.07 10.96 15.52
N THR A 255 -13.95 12.17 16.02
CA THR A 255 -15.12 12.99 16.37
C THR A 255 -15.86 13.37 15.09
N LEU A 256 -17.15 13.13 15.05
CA LEU A 256 -18.00 13.44 13.90
C LEU A 256 -18.31 14.93 13.85
N SER A 257 -18.19 15.53 12.67
CA SER A 257 -18.71 16.87 12.39
C SER A 257 -20.25 16.81 12.37
N GLU A 258 -20.88 17.96 12.59
CA GLU A 258 -22.34 18.07 12.47
C GLU A 258 -22.83 17.61 11.11
N ARG A 259 -22.12 17.95 10.03
CA ARG A 259 -22.43 17.52 8.68
C ARG A 259 -22.33 16.00 8.51
N ALA A 260 -21.30 15.36 9.08
CA ALA A 260 -21.18 13.89 9.06
C ALA A 260 -22.35 13.24 9.81
N ILE A 261 -22.79 13.82 10.95
CA ILE A 261 -23.94 13.35 11.70
C ILE A 261 -25.22 13.46 10.87
N GLN A 262 -25.46 14.59 10.20
CA GLN A 262 -26.61 14.80 9.31
C GLN A 262 -26.63 13.79 8.16
N ILE A 263 -25.47 13.54 7.52
CA ILE A 263 -25.34 12.53 6.47
C ILE A 263 -25.73 11.15 7.01
N LEU A 264 -25.15 10.76 8.16
CA LEU A 264 -25.44 9.44 8.76
C LEU A 264 -26.90 9.27 9.18
N ALA A 265 -27.52 10.35 9.71
CA ALA A 265 -28.96 10.34 10.01
C ALA A 265 -29.79 10.09 8.74
N ARG A 266 -29.48 10.78 7.64
CA ARG A 266 -30.18 10.60 6.39
C ARG A 266 -29.96 9.20 5.77
N VAL A 267 -28.73 8.66 5.90
CA VAL A 267 -28.44 7.28 5.50
C VAL A 267 -29.31 6.29 6.31
N LYS A 268 -29.47 6.52 7.60
CA LYS A 268 -30.32 5.68 8.45
C LYS A 268 -31.79 5.71 8.01
N ASP A 269 -32.32 6.92 7.73
CA ASP A 269 -33.70 7.09 7.27
C ASP A 269 -33.94 6.35 5.95
N LEU A 270 -33.06 6.50 4.95
CA LEU A 270 -33.20 5.83 3.68
C LEU A 270 -33.08 4.31 3.79
N ASN A 271 -32.16 3.80 4.62
CA ASN A 271 -32.07 2.36 4.89
C ASN A 271 -33.35 1.83 5.53
N THR A 272 -33.92 2.57 6.47
CA THR A 272 -35.19 2.21 7.12
C THR A 272 -36.34 2.18 6.08
N GLN A 273 -36.44 3.18 5.23
CA GLN A 273 -37.46 3.25 4.16
C GLN A 273 -37.34 2.09 3.16
N LYS A 274 -36.11 1.62 2.89
CA LYS A 274 -35.82 0.46 2.03
C LYS A 274 -36.06 -0.89 2.73
N GLY A 275 -36.33 -0.91 4.03
CA GLY A 275 -36.42 -2.13 4.82
C GLY A 275 -35.07 -2.82 5.05
N TYR A 276 -33.96 -2.09 4.94
CA TYR A 276 -32.64 -2.62 5.27
C TYR A 276 -32.47 -2.69 6.79
N PRO A 277 -31.77 -3.71 7.31
CA PRO A 277 -31.56 -3.83 8.74
C PRO A 277 -30.63 -2.71 9.25
N ILE A 278 -30.91 -2.21 10.48
CA ILE A 278 -30.18 -1.08 11.10
C ILE A 278 -29.75 -1.39 12.54
N THR A 279 -29.51 -2.65 12.87
CA THR A 279 -28.96 -3.03 14.16
C THR A 279 -27.49 -2.59 14.28
N GLN A 280 -26.92 -2.66 15.46
CA GLN A 280 -25.52 -2.25 15.67
C GLN A 280 -24.51 -3.07 14.84
N SER A 281 -24.84 -4.32 14.48
CA SER A 281 -23.99 -5.19 13.67
C SER A 281 -24.13 -4.96 12.16
N ASP A 282 -25.17 -4.24 11.72
CA ASP A 282 -25.45 -4.04 10.30
C ASP A 282 -24.58 -2.95 9.69
N PHE A 283 -24.20 -3.15 8.43
CA PHE A 283 -23.41 -2.17 7.69
C PHE A 283 -24.18 -0.86 7.48
N ILE A 284 -23.47 0.26 7.54
CA ILE A 284 -24.05 1.58 7.27
C ILE A 284 -24.43 1.69 5.79
N PHE A 285 -23.55 1.23 4.88
CA PHE A 285 -23.75 1.30 3.44
C PHE A 285 -24.06 -0.07 2.88
N MET A 286 -25.32 -0.30 2.58
CA MET A 286 -25.85 -1.55 2.05
C MET A 286 -26.34 -1.40 0.61
N ARG A 287 -26.48 -2.53 -0.06
CA ARG A 287 -27.07 -2.67 -1.40
C ARG A 287 -27.79 -3.99 -1.51
N SER A 288 -28.77 -4.06 -2.39
CA SER A 288 -29.28 -5.34 -2.88
C SER A 288 -28.45 -5.82 -4.08
N TYR A 289 -28.02 -7.07 -4.03
CA TYR A 289 -27.33 -7.73 -5.13
C TYR A 289 -27.91 -9.13 -5.30
N ASN A 290 -28.48 -9.41 -6.49
CA ASN A 290 -29.21 -10.66 -6.78
C ASN A 290 -30.30 -10.97 -5.72
N GLY A 291 -31.03 -9.95 -5.25
CA GLY A 291 -32.07 -10.11 -4.23
C GLY A 291 -31.56 -10.21 -2.79
N ILE A 292 -30.25 -10.26 -2.58
CA ILE A 292 -29.64 -10.37 -1.23
C ILE A 292 -29.13 -8.99 -0.79
N VAL A 293 -29.54 -8.57 0.41
CA VAL A 293 -29.02 -7.34 1.04
C VAL A 293 -27.65 -7.62 1.61
N CYS A 294 -26.67 -6.84 1.20
CA CYS A 294 -25.26 -6.99 1.61
C CYS A 294 -24.54 -5.64 1.71
N GLY A 295 -23.41 -5.60 2.38
CA GLY A 295 -22.54 -4.42 2.43
C GLY A 295 -21.99 -4.04 1.07
N CYS A 296 -21.73 -2.75 0.87
CA CYS A 296 -21.03 -2.25 -0.32
C CYS A 296 -19.55 -2.62 -0.28
N THR A 297 -18.95 -2.81 -1.45
CA THR A 297 -17.52 -3.09 -1.60
C THR A 297 -16.77 -1.84 -2.09
N GLN A 298 -15.44 -1.84 -1.97
CA GLN A 298 -14.57 -0.77 -2.48
C GLN A 298 -14.84 -0.48 -3.96
N ARG A 299 -15.06 -1.53 -4.76
CA ARG A 299 -15.39 -1.39 -6.20
C ARG A 299 -16.68 -0.60 -6.45
N CYS A 300 -17.66 -0.71 -5.55
CA CYS A 300 -18.89 0.09 -5.65
C CYS A 300 -18.58 1.58 -5.51
N PHE A 301 -17.85 1.96 -4.45
CA PHE A 301 -17.53 3.36 -4.18
C PHE A 301 -16.60 3.96 -5.22
N ASP A 302 -15.60 3.23 -5.70
CA ASP A 302 -14.77 3.65 -6.84
C ASP A 302 -15.64 3.91 -8.09
N SER A 303 -16.55 3.01 -8.41
CA SER A 303 -17.46 3.16 -9.55
C SER A 303 -18.38 4.36 -9.41
N TYR A 304 -18.95 4.61 -8.23
CA TYR A 304 -19.82 5.76 -7.98
C TYR A 304 -19.04 7.06 -8.11
N LEU A 305 -17.90 7.17 -7.47
CA LEU A 305 -17.05 8.35 -7.54
C LEU A 305 -16.64 8.68 -8.96
N ARG A 306 -16.16 7.68 -9.73
CA ARG A 306 -15.80 7.84 -11.15
C ARG A 306 -16.96 8.39 -11.98
N ARG A 307 -18.17 7.89 -11.74
CA ARG A 307 -19.36 8.36 -12.43
C ARG A 307 -19.68 9.82 -12.09
N TYR A 308 -19.52 10.22 -10.82
CA TYR A 308 -19.77 11.60 -10.39
C TYR A 308 -18.69 12.55 -10.89
N CYS A 309 -17.42 12.15 -10.92
CA CYS A 309 -16.37 12.93 -11.54
C CYS A 309 -16.68 13.21 -13.02
N LYS A 310 -17.13 12.20 -13.77
CA LYS A 310 -17.56 12.37 -15.17
C LYS A 310 -18.75 13.31 -15.31
N LYS A 311 -19.79 13.16 -14.46
CA LYS A 311 -20.96 14.07 -14.43
C LYS A 311 -20.58 15.51 -14.09
N ALA A 312 -19.55 15.70 -13.28
CA ALA A 312 -19.01 17.01 -12.91
C ALA A 312 -18.10 17.61 -14.00
N GLY A 313 -17.89 16.90 -15.13
CA GLY A 313 -17.03 17.38 -16.21
C GLY A 313 -15.55 17.47 -15.82
N MET A 314 -15.09 16.68 -14.84
CA MET A 314 -13.73 16.75 -14.37
C MET A 314 -12.75 16.22 -15.44
N PRO A 315 -11.66 16.94 -15.74
CA PRO A 315 -10.67 16.51 -16.73
C PRO A 315 -9.91 15.26 -16.27
N VAL A 316 -9.71 15.13 -14.96
CA VAL A 316 -9.04 13.98 -14.34
C VAL A 316 -10.04 13.23 -13.45
N ILE A 317 -10.16 11.93 -13.68
CA ILE A 317 -11.03 11.07 -12.88
C ILE A 317 -10.27 10.62 -11.63
N LYS A 318 -10.73 11.10 -10.49
CA LYS A 318 -10.12 10.86 -9.18
C LYS A 318 -10.69 9.62 -8.49
N SER A 319 -9.92 9.03 -7.58
CA SER A 319 -10.23 7.81 -6.83
C SER A 319 -10.65 8.11 -5.37
N PRO A 320 -11.21 7.15 -4.61
CA PRO A 320 -11.46 7.32 -3.18
C PRO A 320 -10.19 7.67 -2.38
N HIS A 321 -9.01 7.25 -2.85
CA HIS A 321 -7.74 7.62 -2.23
C HIS A 321 -7.44 9.11 -2.39
N ASP A 322 -7.81 9.71 -3.52
CA ASP A 322 -7.66 11.14 -3.77
C ASP A 322 -8.64 11.97 -2.91
N VAL A 323 -9.85 11.43 -2.62
CA VAL A 323 -10.74 12.03 -1.62
C VAL A 323 -10.07 12.08 -0.25
N ARG A 324 -9.46 10.97 0.18
CA ARG A 324 -8.73 10.90 1.45
C ARG A 324 -7.53 11.85 1.47
N ARG A 325 -6.80 11.97 0.34
CA ARG A 325 -5.72 12.95 0.17
C ARG A 325 -6.26 14.37 0.33
N THR A 326 -7.38 14.71 -0.31
CA THR A 326 -8.05 16.01 -0.18
C THR A 326 -8.39 16.32 1.28
N VAL A 327 -8.94 15.36 2.02
CA VAL A 327 -9.24 15.58 3.46
C VAL A 327 -7.96 15.84 4.24
N CYS A 328 -6.88 15.08 4.01
CA CYS A 328 -5.59 15.28 4.66
C CYS A 328 -5.04 16.70 4.39
N THR A 329 -5.03 17.11 3.13
CA THR A 329 -4.61 18.44 2.68
C THR A 329 -5.42 19.54 3.35
N ASN A 330 -6.76 19.41 3.35
CA ASN A 330 -7.63 20.41 3.98
C ASN A 330 -7.41 20.51 5.50
N LEU A 331 -7.16 19.40 6.19
CA LEU A 331 -6.81 19.44 7.62
C LEU A 331 -5.52 20.22 7.86
N TYR A 332 -4.53 20.05 7.01
CA TYR A 332 -3.26 20.78 7.10
C TYR A 332 -3.45 22.27 6.79
N LEU A 333 -4.13 22.61 5.70
CA LEU A 333 -4.39 24.00 5.32
C LEU A 333 -5.23 24.76 6.36
N ASN A 334 -6.05 24.05 7.14
CA ASN A 334 -6.79 24.61 8.29
C ASN A 334 -5.97 24.58 9.59
N GLY A 335 -4.65 24.45 9.53
CA GLY A 335 -3.74 24.61 10.66
C GLY A 335 -3.62 23.39 11.60
N MET A 336 -4.14 22.21 11.22
CA MET A 336 -3.95 21.02 12.06
C MET A 336 -2.49 20.54 12.00
N PRO A 337 -1.81 20.36 13.16
CA PRO A 337 -0.43 19.88 13.16
C PRO A 337 -0.26 18.51 12.50
N PRO A 338 0.82 18.27 11.72
CA PRO A 338 1.02 17.02 10.98
C PRO A 338 0.94 15.76 11.86
N LYS A 339 1.43 15.80 13.09
CA LYS A 339 1.34 14.68 14.04
C LYS A 339 -0.10 14.35 14.46
N ARG A 340 -0.97 15.37 14.55
CA ARG A 340 -2.40 15.16 14.82
C ARG A 340 -3.12 14.61 13.59
N ILE A 341 -2.74 15.10 12.40
CA ILE A 341 -3.22 14.56 11.12
C ILE A 341 -2.83 13.10 11.00
N GLN A 342 -1.56 12.73 11.27
CA GLN A 342 -1.10 11.35 11.27
C GLN A 342 -2.02 10.44 12.10
N LYS A 343 -2.36 10.85 13.32
CA LYS A 343 -3.23 10.09 14.22
C LYS A 343 -4.66 9.96 13.67
N VAL A 344 -5.24 11.04 13.19
CA VAL A 344 -6.62 11.06 12.63
C VAL A 344 -6.70 10.25 11.33
N MET A 345 -5.68 10.35 10.48
CA MET A 345 -5.55 9.57 9.25
C MET A 345 -5.28 8.08 9.51
N GLY A 346 -4.69 7.73 10.66
CA GLY A 346 -4.23 6.37 10.95
C GLY A 346 -3.05 5.95 10.07
N HIS A 347 -2.06 6.84 9.91
CA HIS A 347 -0.81 6.57 9.23
C HIS A 347 0.21 5.98 10.23
N GLU A 348 0.94 4.96 9.83
CA GLU A 348 1.96 4.34 10.68
C GLU A 348 3.14 5.27 10.92
N THR A 349 3.53 6.02 9.90
CA THR A 349 4.67 6.95 9.97
C THR A 349 4.26 8.38 9.65
N LEU A 350 5.04 9.34 10.15
CA LEU A 350 4.83 10.75 9.84
C LEU A 350 5.13 11.07 8.38
N GLU A 351 6.11 10.35 7.79
CA GLU A 351 6.49 10.49 6.38
C GLU A 351 5.30 10.26 5.44
N GLN A 352 4.47 9.26 5.74
CA GLN A 352 3.22 9.04 4.97
C GLN A 352 2.30 10.26 5.00
N THR A 353 2.21 10.96 6.13
CA THR A 353 1.41 12.18 6.24
C THR A 353 2.06 13.33 5.48
N LEU A 354 3.37 13.51 5.63
CA LEU A 354 4.12 14.56 4.94
C LEU A 354 4.13 14.39 3.43
N GLU A 355 4.07 13.15 2.91
CA GLU A 355 3.94 12.91 1.47
C GLU A 355 2.64 13.49 0.88
N TYR A 356 1.54 13.47 1.64
CA TYR A 356 0.29 14.14 1.24
C TYR A 356 0.35 15.68 1.37
N ILE A 357 1.14 16.18 2.32
CA ILE A 357 1.24 17.61 2.61
C ILE A 357 2.23 18.30 1.65
N ARG A 358 3.33 17.65 1.26
CA ARG A 358 4.34 18.22 0.35
C ARG A 358 3.77 18.68 -0.98
N SER A 359 2.72 18.01 -1.45
CA SER A 359 2.03 18.38 -2.69
C SER A 359 1.26 19.70 -2.63
N THR A 360 1.20 20.35 -1.48
CA THR A 360 0.45 21.61 -1.27
C THR A 360 1.33 22.79 -0.90
N ASN A 361 2.60 22.56 -0.58
CA ASN A 361 3.48 23.64 -0.12
C ASN A 361 3.89 24.62 -1.23
N ASP A 362 3.77 24.23 -2.51
CA ASP A 362 4.09 25.11 -3.63
C ASP A 362 2.95 26.10 -3.94
N ASP A 363 1.72 25.86 -3.38
CA ASP A 363 0.50 26.62 -3.66
C ASP A 363 0.00 27.47 -2.46
N LEU A 364 0.76 27.52 -1.37
CA LEU A 364 0.45 28.50 -0.33
C LEU A 364 0.74 29.89 -0.89
N GLU A 365 -0.29 30.56 -1.40
CA GLU A 365 -0.21 31.98 -1.72
C GLU A 365 0.46 32.70 -0.55
N ASP A 366 1.38 33.58 -0.84
CA ASP A 366 2.07 34.43 0.13
C ASP A 366 1.10 35.11 1.13
N SER A 367 -0.13 35.36 0.70
CA SER A 367 -1.23 35.87 1.51
C SER A 367 -1.63 34.97 2.69
N GLN A 368 -1.61 33.63 2.52
CA GLN A 368 -1.92 32.71 3.62
C GLN A 368 -0.75 32.60 4.60
N PHE A 369 0.47 32.63 4.09
CA PHE A 369 1.67 32.68 4.91
C PHE A 369 1.72 33.94 5.78
N PHE A 370 1.42 35.12 5.21
CA PHE A 370 1.33 36.38 5.94
C PHE A 370 0.19 36.38 6.98
N ASN A 371 -0.96 35.79 6.68
CA ASN A 371 -2.06 35.67 7.62
C ASN A 371 -1.72 34.78 8.82
N LEU A 372 -0.99 33.67 8.59
CA LEU A 372 -0.50 32.79 9.67
C LEU A 372 0.54 33.50 10.53
N LEU A 373 1.45 34.24 9.94
CA LEU A 373 2.43 35.06 10.68
C LEU A 373 1.75 36.16 11.52
N ASN A 374 0.73 36.82 10.98
CA ASN A 374 -0.01 37.86 11.67
C ASN A 374 -0.90 37.33 12.81
N GLN A 375 -1.42 36.12 12.71
CA GLN A 375 -2.14 35.46 13.81
C GLN A 375 -1.21 34.93 14.92
N ALA A 376 0.07 34.73 14.64
CA ALA A 376 1.07 34.27 15.60
C ALA A 376 1.79 35.42 16.31
N ALA A 377 1.59 36.66 15.90
CA ALA A 377 2.18 37.83 16.56
C ALA A 377 1.38 38.17 17.84
N PRO A 378 2.01 38.10 19.02
CA PRO A 378 1.34 38.62 20.22
C PRO A 378 1.13 40.13 20.09
N ASP A 379 -0.01 40.65 20.61
CA ASP A 379 -0.42 42.05 20.59
C ASP A 379 0.52 43.04 21.35
N ASN A 380 1.73 42.64 21.67
CA ASN A 380 2.73 43.43 22.38
C ASN A 380 3.95 43.75 21.49
N VAL A 381 3.73 44.52 20.42
CA VAL A 381 4.84 45.19 19.75
C VAL A 381 5.15 46.47 20.56
N ILE A 382 6.20 46.44 21.37
CA ILE A 382 6.76 47.64 22.03
C ILE A 382 7.35 48.50 20.93
N PRO A 383 6.84 49.73 20.72
CA PRO A 383 7.40 50.64 19.70
C PRO A 383 8.84 50.99 20.10
N MET A 384 9.81 50.68 19.23
CA MET A 384 11.18 51.19 19.38
C MET A 384 11.13 52.70 19.30
N LYS A 385 11.45 53.38 20.41
CA LYS A 385 11.72 54.83 20.43
C LYS A 385 12.96 55.12 19.58
N THR A 386 12.78 55.62 18.37
CA THR A 386 13.85 56.26 17.61
C THR A 386 14.34 57.48 18.39
N LYS A 387 15.54 57.41 18.96
CA LYS A 387 16.27 58.59 19.38
C LYS A 387 16.72 59.32 18.12
N VAL A 388 16.06 60.46 17.83
CA VAL A 388 16.61 61.48 16.93
C VAL A 388 17.57 62.28 17.78
N GLY A 389 18.88 62.20 17.46
CA GLY A 389 19.92 63.08 17.93
C GLY A 389 20.29 64.04 16.84
#